data_b467c4d7424bfd582b6432fc2a6b207e
#
_entry.id   b467c4d7424bfd582b6432fc2a6b207e
#
_cell.length_a   1.000
_cell.length_b   1.000
_cell.length_c   1.000
_cell.angle_alpha   90.00
_cell.angle_beta   90.00
_cell.angle_gamma   90.00
#
_symmetry.space_group_name_H-M   'P 1'
#
loop_
_entity.id
_entity.type
_entity.pdbx_description
1 polymer ?
#
loop_
_entity_poly.entity_id
_entity_poly.type
_entity_poly.pdbx_seq_one_letter_code
_entity_poly.pdbx_strand_id
1 'polypeptide(L)'
;MAEPVAAAEPPAAAPAPPPPQPVTVTVPANAIVTVRTIDSIDSKTNQAGQVFKASLDVPIVVDNKVIVPSGADAYVKLVDARSAGRVTGRSELGLELVSIAFQGKTYAVVSSDVKQSGTSRGKQSAERIGGGAALGALIGAVAGGGKGAAIGAAVGGGAGTGVQVFTKGQQVKIPSETRLDFTLQQPLDITYLPEKRSRQHSNANQAPADPNSQNPPAR
;
A
#
# COMPACT_ATOMS: atom_id res chain seq x y z
N MET A 1 56.08 34.62 53.25
CA MET A 1 56.10 34.48 51.76
C MET A 1 55.14 33.37 51.39
N ALA A 2 53.97 33.73 50.93
CA ALA A 2 52.97 32.79 50.48
C ALA A 2 53.02 32.80 48.93
N GLU A 3 53.32 31.67 48.32
CA GLU A 3 53.28 31.50 46.88
C GLU A 3 51.78 31.48 46.35
N PRO A 4 51.50 32.18 45.25
CA PRO A 4 50.17 32.12 44.65
C PRO A 4 49.95 30.79 43.95
N VAL A 5 48.94 30.06 44.37
CA VAL A 5 48.44 28.87 43.70
C VAL A 5 47.87 29.28 42.34
N ALA A 6 48.49 28.80 41.26
CA ALA A 6 48.05 28.98 39.90
C ALA A 6 46.65 28.32 39.73
N ALA A 7 45.65 29.10 39.38
CA ALA A 7 44.34 28.63 39.04
C ALA A 7 44.42 27.80 37.74
N ALA A 8 44.06 26.52 37.82
CA ALA A 8 43.96 25.64 36.67
C ALA A 8 42.87 26.16 35.73
N GLU A 9 43.24 26.50 34.51
CA GLU A 9 42.29 26.79 33.43
C GLU A 9 41.32 25.62 33.22
N PRO A 10 40.01 25.88 33.08
CA PRO A 10 39.06 24.81 32.77
C PRO A 10 39.39 24.21 31.38
N PRO A 11 39.30 22.88 31.21
CA PRO A 11 39.61 22.23 29.96
C PRO A 11 38.71 22.78 28.83
N ALA A 12 39.36 23.23 27.75
CA ALA A 12 38.73 23.74 26.56
C ALA A 12 37.65 22.75 26.08
N ALA A 13 36.43 23.21 25.98
CA ALA A 13 35.33 22.42 25.46
C ALA A 13 35.69 21.90 24.06
N ALA A 14 35.58 20.58 23.85
CA ALA A 14 35.82 19.97 22.56
C ALA A 14 34.91 20.62 21.50
N PRO A 15 35.40 20.90 20.29
CA PRO A 15 34.63 21.55 19.25
C PRO A 15 33.36 20.70 18.94
N ALA A 16 32.22 21.35 18.91
CA ALA A 16 30.95 20.70 18.60
C ALA A 16 31.06 20.04 17.22
N PRO A 17 30.56 18.82 17.05
CA PRO A 17 30.59 18.13 15.77
C PRO A 17 29.83 18.95 14.70
N PRO A 18 30.37 19.01 13.46
CA PRO A 18 29.78 19.82 12.41
C PRO A 18 28.31 19.38 12.15
N PRO A 19 27.42 20.32 11.77
CA PRO A 19 26.04 20.02 11.48
C PRO A 19 25.92 18.98 10.35
N PRO A 20 24.90 18.10 10.36
CA PRO A 20 24.70 17.11 9.31
C PRO A 20 24.47 17.82 7.97
N GLN A 21 25.21 17.42 6.95
CA GLN A 21 25.04 17.94 5.59
C GLN A 21 23.97 17.14 4.84
N PRO A 22 23.13 17.79 4.01
CA PRO A 22 22.14 17.10 3.19
C PRO A 22 22.85 16.19 2.18
N VAL A 23 22.34 14.96 2.04
CA VAL A 23 22.82 13.96 1.10
C VAL A 23 21.73 13.70 0.08
N THR A 24 22.08 13.74 -1.21
CA THR A 24 21.16 13.36 -2.30
C THR A 24 21.45 11.93 -2.72
N VAL A 25 20.42 11.11 -2.81
CA VAL A 25 20.48 9.72 -3.25
C VAL A 25 19.43 9.53 -4.35
N THR A 26 19.82 8.85 -5.43
CA THR A 26 18.94 8.53 -6.55
C THR A 26 18.38 7.13 -6.39
N VAL A 27 17.06 7.02 -6.32
CA VAL A 27 16.34 5.74 -6.44
C VAL A 27 16.24 5.41 -7.92
N PRO A 28 16.69 4.23 -8.38
CA PRO A 28 16.70 3.91 -9.80
C PRO A 28 15.29 3.73 -10.38
N ALA A 29 15.16 3.95 -11.69
CA ALA A 29 13.96 3.54 -12.42
C ALA A 29 13.75 2.02 -12.28
N ASN A 30 12.50 1.58 -12.40
CA ASN A 30 12.03 0.22 -12.15
C ASN A 30 12.08 -0.24 -10.68
N ALA A 31 12.45 0.63 -9.75
CA ALA A 31 12.29 0.33 -8.33
C ALA A 31 10.80 0.20 -7.98
N ILE A 32 10.47 -0.75 -7.12
CA ILE A 32 9.10 -0.96 -6.62
C ILE A 32 8.92 -0.16 -5.34
N VAL A 33 7.87 0.65 -5.31
CA VAL A 33 7.45 1.42 -4.13
C VAL A 33 6.11 0.88 -3.67
N THR A 34 6.09 0.27 -2.50
CA THR A 34 4.88 -0.27 -1.87
C THR A 34 4.27 0.76 -0.95
N VAL A 35 3.03 1.16 -1.22
CA VAL A 35 2.27 2.05 -0.37
C VAL A 35 1.00 1.37 0.15
N ARG A 36 0.47 1.88 1.24
CA ARG A 36 -0.77 1.45 1.86
C ARG A 36 -1.78 2.58 1.80
N THR A 37 -2.97 2.32 1.28
CA THR A 37 -4.06 3.29 1.22
C THR A 37 -4.56 3.64 2.63
N ILE A 38 -4.80 4.91 2.89
CA ILE A 38 -5.44 5.37 4.14
C ILE A 38 -6.95 5.38 3.95
N ASP A 39 -7.41 5.95 2.84
CA ASP A 39 -8.83 6.04 2.50
C ASP A 39 -9.26 4.92 1.55
N SER A 40 -10.54 4.55 1.62
CA SER A 40 -11.12 3.63 0.65
C SER A 40 -11.44 4.35 -0.66
N ILE A 41 -11.14 3.73 -1.80
CA ILE A 41 -11.38 4.27 -3.14
C ILE A 41 -12.44 3.41 -3.83
N ASP A 42 -13.51 4.03 -4.32
CA ASP A 42 -14.67 3.33 -4.92
C ASP A 42 -14.97 3.89 -6.30
N SER A 43 -15.04 3.02 -7.32
CA SER A 43 -15.34 3.40 -8.71
C SER A 43 -16.71 4.04 -8.89
N LYS A 44 -17.60 3.96 -7.91
CA LYS A 44 -18.93 4.56 -7.94
C LYS A 44 -18.94 6.02 -7.52
N THR A 45 -18.12 6.37 -6.54
CA THR A 45 -18.13 7.67 -5.86
C THR A 45 -16.96 8.56 -6.23
N ASN A 46 -15.81 7.95 -6.54
CA ASN A 46 -14.61 8.68 -6.87
C ASN A 46 -14.45 8.89 -8.39
N GLN A 47 -13.82 9.99 -8.76
CA GLN A 47 -13.63 10.39 -10.15
C GLN A 47 -12.14 10.46 -10.49
N ALA A 48 -11.82 10.24 -11.76
CA ALA A 48 -10.47 10.44 -12.27
C ALA A 48 -9.98 11.86 -11.97
N GLY A 49 -8.72 11.97 -11.59
CA GLY A 49 -8.09 13.23 -11.17
C GLY A 49 -8.03 13.43 -9.65
N GLN A 50 -8.81 12.72 -8.86
CA GLN A 50 -8.76 12.81 -7.40
C GLN A 50 -7.45 12.23 -6.86
N VAL A 51 -6.92 12.89 -5.81
CA VAL A 51 -5.71 12.47 -5.10
C VAL A 51 -6.09 11.97 -3.71
N PHE A 52 -5.55 10.82 -3.34
CA PHE A 52 -5.78 10.15 -2.07
C PHE A 52 -4.48 10.08 -1.27
N LYS A 53 -4.60 10.18 0.04
CA LYS A 53 -3.49 9.94 0.93
C LYS A 53 -3.22 8.44 1.04
N ALA A 54 -1.93 8.13 1.05
CA ALA A 54 -1.41 6.81 1.33
C ALA A 54 -0.18 6.95 2.24
N SER A 55 0.30 5.85 2.74
CA SER A 55 1.51 5.78 3.56
C SER A 55 2.48 4.79 2.93
N LEU A 56 3.76 5.08 2.96
CA LEU A 56 4.79 4.15 2.52
C LEU A 56 4.79 2.90 3.42
N ASP A 57 4.49 1.74 2.87
CA ASP A 57 4.41 0.48 3.65
C ASP A 57 5.80 -0.16 3.82
N VAL A 58 6.61 -0.15 2.78
CA VAL A 58 7.97 -0.68 2.79
C VAL A 58 8.96 0.48 2.67
N PRO A 59 10.01 0.55 3.52
CA PRO A 59 10.98 1.63 3.44
C PRO A 59 11.75 1.59 2.11
N ILE A 60 12.07 2.76 1.56
CA ILE A 60 12.92 2.86 0.38
C ILE A 60 14.37 2.71 0.83
N VAL A 61 15.04 1.68 0.32
CA VAL A 61 16.43 1.35 0.64
C VAL A 61 17.28 1.47 -0.62
N VAL A 62 18.37 2.22 -0.55
CA VAL A 62 19.36 2.34 -1.60
C VAL A 62 20.74 2.10 -0.99
N ASP A 63 21.57 1.29 -1.60
CA ASP A 63 22.93 0.95 -1.11
C ASP A 63 22.93 0.48 0.36
N ASN A 64 21.97 -0.36 0.71
CA ASN A 64 21.78 -0.89 2.07
C ASN A 64 21.50 0.17 3.16
N LYS A 65 21.08 1.38 2.75
CA LYS A 65 20.66 2.47 3.64
C LYS A 65 19.19 2.76 3.46
N VAL A 66 18.48 2.91 4.56
CA VAL A 66 17.09 3.40 4.55
C VAL A 66 17.12 4.89 4.22
N ILE A 67 16.57 5.26 3.08
CA ILE A 67 16.48 6.65 2.60
C ILE A 67 15.18 7.27 3.05
N VAL A 68 14.05 6.58 2.81
CA VAL A 68 12.73 6.97 3.29
C VAL A 68 12.19 5.86 4.17
N PRO A 69 11.88 6.11 5.44
CA PRO A 69 11.32 5.10 6.34
C PRO A 69 9.89 4.76 5.96
N SER A 70 9.42 3.59 6.38
CA SER A 70 8.00 3.24 6.33
C SER A 70 7.19 4.26 7.15
N GLY A 71 5.94 4.49 6.74
CA GLY A 71 5.07 5.48 7.36
C GLY A 71 5.20 6.89 6.77
N ALA A 72 6.12 7.13 5.83
CA ALA A 72 6.19 8.41 5.12
C ALA A 72 4.92 8.65 4.30
N ASP A 73 4.46 9.90 4.25
CA ASP A 73 3.26 10.27 3.49
C ASP A 73 3.49 10.08 1.99
N ALA A 74 2.54 9.43 1.34
CA ALA A 74 2.49 9.24 -0.10
C ALA A 74 1.16 9.72 -0.66
N TYR A 75 1.13 10.11 -1.91
CA TYR A 75 -0.08 10.58 -2.58
C TYR A 75 -0.29 9.80 -3.86
N VAL A 76 -1.48 9.20 -3.97
CA VAL A 76 -1.89 8.38 -5.09
C VAL A 76 -3.01 9.09 -5.83
N LYS A 77 -2.89 9.21 -7.15
CA LYS A 77 -3.88 9.83 -8.02
C LYS A 77 -4.70 8.75 -8.72
N LEU A 78 -6.01 8.93 -8.74
CA LEU A 78 -6.93 8.13 -9.53
C LEU A 78 -6.88 8.61 -10.98
N VAL A 79 -6.29 7.81 -11.87
CA VAL A 79 -6.14 8.16 -13.30
C VAL A 79 -7.27 7.62 -14.15
N ASP A 80 -7.88 6.50 -13.77
CA ASP A 80 -9.04 5.93 -14.44
C ASP A 80 -10.09 5.46 -13.41
N ALA A 81 -11.34 5.83 -13.63
CA ALA A 81 -12.47 5.42 -12.80
C ALA A 81 -13.66 5.10 -13.71
N ARG A 82 -13.83 3.83 -14.02
CA ARG A 82 -14.94 3.34 -14.82
C ARG A 82 -15.91 2.53 -13.98
N SER A 83 -17.15 2.94 -13.97
CA SER A 83 -18.22 2.16 -13.36
C SER A 83 -18.79 1.15 -14.35
N ALA A 84 -19.10 -0.05 -13.89
CA ALA A 84 -19.79 -1.03 -14.73
C ALA A 84 -21.16 -0.50 -15.15
N GLY A 85 -21.43 -0.49 -16.44
CA GLY A 85 -22.73 -0.12 -17.01
C GLY A 85 -23.85 -1.06 -16.56
N ARG A 86 -25.10 -0.74 -16.91
CA ARG A 86 -26.27 -1.56 -16.50
C ARG A 86 -26.32 -2.92 -17.19
N VAL A 87 -25.90 -3.01 -18.44
CA VAL A 87 -26.05 -4.22 -19.27
C VAL A 87 -24.69 -4.87 -19.56
N THR A 88 -23.70 -4.07 -19.92
CA THR A 88 -22.36 -4.54 -20.25
C THR A 88 -21.34 -3.62 -19.61
N GLY A 89 -20.11 -4.11 -19.47
CA GLY A 89 -18.99 -3.34 -18.98
C GLY A 89 -18.33 -3.96 -17.76
N ARG A 90 -17.17 -3.43 -17.47
CA ARG A 90 -16.32 -3.77 -16.32
C ARG A 90 -16.05 -2.48 -15.56
N SER A 91 -16.14 -2.52 -14.25
CA SER A 91 -15.62 -1.43 -13.44
C SER A 91 -14.13 -1.54 -13.38
N GLU A 92 -13.46 -0.40 -13.44
CA GLU A 92 -12.00 -0.30 -13.43
C GLU A 92 -11.57 0.92 -12.63
N LEU A 93 -10.54 0.75 -11.80
CA LEU A 93 -9.85 1.82 -11.11
C LEU A 93 -8.37 1.75 -11.49
N GLY A 94 -7.84 2.83 -12.05
CA GLY A 94 -6.41 3.00 -12.32
C GLY A 94 -5.81 4.01 -11.33
N LEU A 95 -4.75 3.62 -10.64
CA LEU A 95 -4.06 4.43 -9.64
C LEU A 95 -2.60 4.63 -10.04
N GLU A 96 -2.08 5.83 -9.82
CA GLU A 96 -0.69 6.21 -10.05
C GLU A 96 -0.13 6.87 -8.78
N LEU A 97 1.10 6.53 -8.40
CA LEU A 97 1.81 7.22 -7.33
C LEU A 97 2.41 8.52 -7.89
N VAL A 98 2.00 9.67 -7.36
CA VAL A 98 2.39 10.98 -7.89
C VAL A 98 3.38 11.73 -7.01
N SER A 99 3.43 11.46 -5.71
CA SER A 99 4.42 12.08 -4.83
C SER A 99 4.62 11.33 -3.51
N ILE A 100 5.79 11.56 -2.92
CA ILE A 100 6.17 11.09 -1.59
C ILE A 100 6.64 12.30 -0.80
N ALA A 101 6.12 12.49 0.41
CA ALA A 101 6.56 13.55 1.31
C ALA A 101 7.48 12.99 2.40
N PHE A 102 8.66 13.59 2.54
CA PHE A 102 9.65 13.17 3.52
C PHE A 102 10.49 14.35 4.00
N GLN A 103 10.72 14.44 5.31
CA GLN A 103 11.47 15.53 5.97
C GLN A 103 11.02 16.95 5.52
N GLY A 104 9.71 17.17 5.40
CA GLY A 104 9.13 18.47 5.02
C GLY A 104 9.27 18.82 3.54
N LYS A 105 9.78 17.92 2.70
CA LYS A 105 9.86 18.07 1.24
C LYS A 105 8.92 17.09 0.55
N THR A 106 8.34 17.51 -0.56
CA THR A 106 7.54 16.66 -1.43
C THR A 106 8.33 16.35 -2.70
N TYR A 107 8.50 15.08 -2.98
CA TYR A 107 9.19 14.57 -4.15
C TYR A 107 8.16 14.07 -5.15
N ALA A 108 8.15 14.67 -6.35
CA ALA A 108 7.30 14.22 -7.44
C ALA A 108 7.79 12.87 -7.95
N VAL A 109 6.86 11.94 -8.18
CA VAL A 109 7.13 10.57 -8.62
C VAL A 109 6.40 10.34 -9.93
N VAL A 110 7.07 9.67 -10.87
CA VAL A 110 6.43 9.11 -12.07
C VAL A 110 6.43 7.61 -11.94
N SER A 111 5.26 7.02 -11.76
CA SER A 111 5.10 5.57 -11.59
C SER A 111 4.26 4.95 -12.72
N SER A 112 4.27 3.62 -12.79
CA SER A 112 3.27 2.88 -13.57
C SER A 112 1.91 2.98 -12.89
N ASP A 113 0.85 2.88 -13.69
CA ASP A 113 -0.50 2.75 -13.18
C ASP A 113 -0.78 1.32 -12.67
N VAL A 114 -1.41 1.23 -11.51
CA VAL A 114 -1.94 -0.02 -10.95
C VAL A 114 -3.42 -0.09 -11.23
N LYS A 115 -3.86 -1.11 -11.98
CA LYS A 115 -5.25 -1.29 -12.39
C LYS A 115 -5.95 -2.36 -11.56
N GLN A 116 -7.07 -1.98 -10.95
CA GLN A 116 -8.00 -2.90 -10.30
C GLN A 116 -9.27 -2.99 -11.13
N SER A 117 -9.57 -4.19 -11.61
CA SER A 117 -10.73 -4.45 -12.45
C SER A 117 -11.73 -5.36 -11.77
N GLY A 118 -13.01 -5.01 -11.84
CA GLY A 118 -14.11 -5.87 -11.42
C GLY A 118 -14.39 -6.98 -12.42
N THR A 119 -15.19 -7.96 -12.01
CA THR A 119 -15.62 -9.03 -12.91
C THR A 119 -16.49 -8.48 -14.05
N SER A 120 -16.18 -8.88 -15.27
CA SER A 120 -16.96 -8.47 -16.45
C SER A 120 -18.41 -8.94 -16.34
N ARG A 121 -19.36 -8.03 -16.57
CA ARG A 121 -20.77 -8.39 -16.62
C ARG A 121 -21.10 -9.41 -17.68
N GLY A 122 -20.47 -9.32 -18.83
CA GLY A 122 -20.66 -10.30 -19.90
C GLY A 122 -20.36 -11.73 -19.45
N LYS A 123 -19.26 -11.92 -18.69
CA LYS A 123 -18.89 -13.23 -18.14
C LYS A 123 -19.88 -13.70 -17.09
N GLN A 124 -20.27 -12.84 -16.13
CA GLN A 124 -21.30 -13.17 -15.14
C GLN A 124 -22.68 -13.45 -15.77
N SER A 125 -23.01 -12.71 -16.84
CA SER A 125 -24.23 -12.94 -17.61
C SER A 125 -24.24 -14.31 -18.26
N ALA A 126 -23.15 -14.65 -18.94
CA ALA A 126 -23.01 -15.94 -19.60
C ALA A 126 -23.11 -17.11 -18.61
N GLU A 127 -22.47 -16.97 -17.43
CA GLU A 127 -22.53 -17.97 -16.37
C GLU A 127 -23.95 -18.14 -15.80
N ARG A 128 -24.69 -17.05 -15.56
CA ARG A 128 -26.04 -17.09 -15.00
C ARG A 128 -27.08 -17.58 -16.03
N ILE A 129 -26.99 -17.07 -17.26
CA ILE A 129 -27.88 -17.47 -18.34
C ILE A 129 -27.62 -18.92 -18.72
N GLY A 130 -26.35 -19.30 -18.87
CA GLY A 130 -25.96 -20.68 -19.18
C GLY A 130 -26.36 -21.65 -18.07
N GLY A 131 -26.15 -21.29 -16.78
CA GLY A 131 -26.58 -22.11 -15.65
C GLY A 131 -28.10 -22.26 -15.55
N GLY A 132 -28.83 -21.16 -15.71
CA GLY A 132 -30.33 -21.20 -15.71
C GLY A 132 -30.90 -22.00 -16.88
N ALA A 133 -30.36 -21.84 -18.08
CA ALA A 133 -30.74 -22.60 -19.25
C ALA A 133 -30.46 -24.11 -19.10
N ALA A 134 -29.28 -24.47 -18.55
CA ALA A 134 -28.90 -25.85 -18.30
C ALA A 134 -29.83 -26.53 -17.27
N LEU A 135 -30.11 -25.88 -16.14
CA LEU A 135 -31.02 -26.40 -15.13
C LEU A 135 -32.45 -26.51 -15.67
N GLY A 136 -32.92 -25.47 -16.38
CA GLY A 136 -34.27 -25.49 -17.02
C GLY A 136 -34.38 -26.59 -18.07
N ALA A 137 -33.33 -26.81 -18.87
CA ALA A 137 -33.30 -27.90 -19.85
C ALA A 137 -33.35 -29.28 -19.17
N LEU A 138 -32.66 -29.50 -18.08
CA LEU A 138 -32.69 -30.77 -17.35
C LEU A 138 -34.09 -31.06 -16.77
N ILE A 139 -34.69 -30.06 -16.10
CA ILE A 139 -36.04 -30.20 -15.55
C ILE A 139 -37.08 -30.41 -16.68
N GLY A 140 -36.98 -29.64 -17.76
CA GLY A 140 -37.85 -29.75 -18.92
C GLY A 140 -37.68 -31.08 -19.66
N ALA A 141 -36.47 -31.64 -19.72
CA ALA A 141 -36.21 -32.94 -20.35
C ALA A 141 -36.95 -34.11 -19.62
N VAL A 142 -36.92 -34.07 -18.28
CA VAL A 142 -37.61 -35.08 -17.44
C VAL A 142 -39.13 -35.02 -17.61
N ALA A 143 -39.71 -33.81 -17.77
CA ALA A 143 -41.16 -33.62 -17.87
C ALA A 143 -41.69 -33.75 -19.29
N GLY A 144 -40.92 -33.43 -20.33
CA GLY A 144 -41.43 -33.36 -21.71
C GLY A 144 -40.42 -33.79 -22.79
N GLY A 145 -39.40 -34.55 -22.43
CA GLY A 145 -38.38 -35.02 -23.37
C GLY A 145 -37.64 -33.87 -24.07
N GLY A 146 -37.26 -34.04 -25.33
CA GLY A 146 -36.50 -33.04 -26.09
C GLY A 146 -37.21 -31.70 -26.27
N LYS A 147 -38.52 -31.71 -26.45
CA LYS A 147 -39.34 -30.47 -26.55
C LYS A 147 -39.44 -29.75 -25.20
N GLY A 148 -39.54 -30.49 -24.10
CA GLY A 148 -39.56 -29.95 -22.77
C GLY A 148 -38.20 -29.34 -22.39
N ALA A 149 -37.09 -29.98 -22.82
CA ALA A 149 -35.74 -29.44 -22.61
C ALA A 149 -35.58 -28.09 -23.30
N ALA A 150 -36.04 -27.93 -24.54
CA ALA A 150 -35.94 -26.68 -25.29
C ALA A 150 -36.76 -25.55 -24.63
N ILE A 151 -37.96 -25.84 -24.17
CA ILE A 151 -38.84 -24.87 -23.47
C ILE A 151 -38.23 -24.52 -22.11
N GLY A 152 -37.75 -25.52 -21.37
CA GLY A 152 -37.12 -25.32 -20.07
C GLY A 152 -35.84 -24.48 -20.15
N ALA A 153 -35.04 -24.71 -21.19
CA ALA A 153 -33.85 -23.89 -21.47
C ALA A 153 -34.20 -22.44 -21.78
N ALA A 154 -35.22 -22.20 -22.56
CA ALA A 154 -35.71 -20.86 -22.91
C ALA A 154 -36.24 -20.11 -21.68
N VAL A 155 -37.04 -20.77 -20.85
CA VAL A 155 -37.56 -20.18 -19.61
C VAL A 155 -36.47 -19.95 -18.57
N GLY A 156 -35.59 -20.93 -18.35
CA GLY A 156 -34.47 -20.83 -17.41
C GLY A 156 -33.46 -19.76 -17.82
N GLY A 157 -33.12 -19.69 -19.12
CA GLY A 157 -32.28 -18.65 -19.68
C GLY A 157 -32.93 -17.26 -19.63
N GLY A 158 -34.23 -17.18 -19.94
CA GLY A 158 -35.03 -15.94 -19.87
C GLY A 158 -35.14 -15.39 -18.46
N ALA A 159 -35.40 -16.25 -17.47
CA ALA A 159 -35.39 -15.83 -16.04
C ALA A 159 -34.05 -15.32 -15.58
N GLY A 160 -32.94 -15.96 -16.00
CA GLY A 160 -31.57 -15.48 -15.74
C GLY A 160 -31.32 -14.08 -16.30
N THR A 161 -31.88 -13.80 -17.48
CA THR A 161 -31.75 -12.47 -18.13
C THR A 161 -32.54 -11.42 -17.36
N GLY A 162 -33.77 -11.73 -16.93
CA GLY A 162 -34.61 -10.79 -16.18
C GLY A 162 -33.99 -10.35 -14.86
N VAL A 163 -33.43 -11.28 -14.10
CA VAL A 163 -32.72 -10.97 -12.83
C VAL A 163 -31.53 -10.06 -13.08
N GLN A 164 -30.89 -10.18 -14.21
CA GLN A 164 -29.67 -9.41 -14.51
C GLN A 164 -29.95 -7.96 -14.85
N VAL A 165 -31.07 -7.64 -15.48
CA VAL A 165 -31.46 -6.26 -15.82
C VAL A 165 -31.61 -5.41 -14.56
N PHE A 166 -32.04 -6.00 -13.45
CA PHE A 166 -32.24 -5.31 -12.18
C PHE A 166 -31.02 -5.31 -11.25
N THR A 167 -30.01 -6.16 -11.48
CA THR A 167 -28.79 -6.19 -10.66
C THR A 167 -27.79 -5.14 -11.13
N LYS A 168 -27.38 -4.25 -10.20
CA LYS A 168 -26.28 -3.29 -10.46
C LYS A 168 -24.97 -4.05 -10.66
N GLY A 169 -24.16 -3.61 -11.63
CA GLY A 169 -22.82 -4.16 -11.84
C GLY A 169 -21.96 -4.13 -10.59
N GLN A 170 -21.10 -5.11 -10.48
CA GLN A 170 -20.14 -5.17 -9.40
C GLN A 170 -19.16 -4.00 -9.52
N GLN A 171 -19.21 -3.10 -8.55
CA GLN A 171 -18.29 -1.97 -8.47
C GLN A 171 -16.93 -2.45 -7.92
N VAL A 172 -15.86 -1.83 -8.35
CA VAL A 172 -14.54 -2.03 -7.76
C VAL A 172 -14.38 -1.07 -6.60
N LYS A 173 -13.98 -1.62 -5.47
CA LYS A 173 -13.63 -0.87 -4.28
C LYS A 173 -12.26 -1.34 -3.79
N ILE A 174 -11.38 -0.41 -3.59
CA ILE A 174 -10.10 -0.62 -2.91
C ILE A 174 -10.33 -0.20 -1.46
N PRO A 175 -10.35 -1.15 -0.51
CA PRO A 175 -10.48 -0.82 0.92
C PRO A 175 -9.32 0.04 1.42
N SER A 176 -9.51 0.74 2.52
CA SER A 176 -8.41 1.27 3.31
C SER A 176 -7.44 0.14 3.71
N GLU A 177 -6.22 0.47 4.04
CA GLU A 177 -5.16 -0.47 4.43
C GLU A 177 -4.76 -1.47 3.31
N THR A 178 -5.15 -1.21 2.05
CA THR A 178 -4.74 -2.02 0.91
C THR A 178 -3.32 -1.67 0.48
N ARG A 179 -2.48 -2.68 0.30
CA ARG A 179 -1.14 -2.54 -0.26
C ARG A 179 -1.20 -2.44 -1.76
N LEU A 180 -0.47 -1.48 -2.31
CA LEU A 180 -0.34 -1.23 -3.74
C LEU A 180 1.13 -1.08 -4.09
N ASP A 181 1.57 -1.82 -5.10
CA ASP A 181 2.94 -1.79 -5.59
C ASP A 181 3.03 -0.97 -6.87
N PHE A 182 3.80 0.11 -6.83
CA PHE A 182 4.05 0.99 -7.95
C PHE A 182 5.48 0.83 -8.44
N THR A 183 5.66 0.71 -9.74
CA THR A 183 6.99 0.68 -10.35
C THR A 183 7.37 2.08 -10.81
N LEU A 184 8.51 2.61 -10.37
CA LEU A 184 9.03 3.89 -10.82
C LEU A 184 9.37 3.82 -12.32
N GLN A 185 8.86 4.77 -13.09
CA GLN A 185 9.20 4.90 -14.51
C GLN A 185 10.44 5.76 -14.74
N GLN A 186 10.75 6.65 -13.80
CA GLN A 186 11.89 7.55 -13.84
C GLN A 186 12.68 7.46 -12.54
N PRO A 187 13.99 7.75 -12.58
CA PRO A 187 14.79 7.86 -11.36
C PRO A 187 14.23 8.96 -10.46
N LEU A 188 14.31 8.75 -9.14
CA LEU A 188 13.84 9.69 -8.14
C LEU A 188 15.00 10.15 -7.27
N ASP A 189 15.30 11.46 -7.31
CA ASP A 189 16.33 12.05 -6.47
C ASP A 189 15.73 12.51 -5.14
N ILE A 190 16.22 11.93 -4.04
CA ILE A 190 15.80 12.25 -2.68
C ILE A 190 16.96 12.90 -1.93
N THR A 191 16.77 14.14 -1.50
CA THR A 191 17.73 14.85 -0.64
C THR A 191 17.25 14.79 0.80
N TYR A 192 18.02 14.18 1.69
CA TYR A 192 17.67 14.02 3.08
C TYR A 192 18.82 14.37 4.01
N LEU A 193 18.50 14.70 5.25
CA LEU A 193 19.47 14.87 6.32
C LEU A 193 19.65 13.53 7.04
N PRO A 194 20.84 12.92 6.99
CA PRO A 194 21.07 11.67 7.69
C PRO A 194 20.96 11.90 9.19
N GLU A 195 20.03 11.24 9.86
CA GLU A 195 19.96 11.25 11.31
C GLU A 195 21.16 10.53 11.88
N LYS A 196 21.91 11.21 12.78
CA LYS A 196 22.92 10.54 13.60
C LYS A 196 22.20 9.49 14.44
N ARG A 197 22.34 8.20 14.11
CA ARG A 197 21.97 7.13 15.04
C ARG A 197 22.67 7.43 16.36
N SER A 198 21.94 7.93 17.33
CA SER A 198 22.40 7.99 18.72
C SER A 198 22.71 6.55 19.14
N ARG A 199 24.00 6.25 19.32
CA ARG A 199 24.51 5.01 19.90
C ARG A 199 24.16 5.00 21.39
N GLN A 200 22.90 4.95 21.71
CA GLN A 200 22.42 5.03 23.08
C GLN A 200 21.62 3.78 23.46
N HIS A 201 22.17 2.60 23.18
CA HIS A 201 21.65 1.37 23.79
C HIS A 201 22.74 0.30 23.95
N SER A 202 23.93 0.66 24.40
CA SER A 202 24.97 -0.34 24.68
C SER A 202 25.59 -0.24 26.08
N ASN A 203 24.98 0.47 27.02
CA ASN A 203 25.57 0.54 28.36
C ASN A 203 24.57 0.41 29.52
N ALA A 204 23.45 -0.28 29.30
CA ALA A 204 22.48 -0.55 30.37
C ALA A 204 22.55 -1.98 30.93
N ASN A 205 23.61 -2.74 30.66
CA ASN A 205 23.75 -4.08 31.21
C ASN A 205 25.13 -4.36 31.83
N GLN A 206 25.70 -3.35 32.48
CA GLN A 206 26.71 -3.59 33.50
C GLN A 206 26.12 -3.19 34.85
N ALA A 207 25.35 -4.11 35.43
CA ALA A 207 25.07 -4.07 36.86
C ALA A 207 26.42 -4.22 37.59
N PRO A 208 26.71 -3.37 38.59
CA PRO A 208 27.90 -3.54 39.39
C PRO A 208 27.78 -4.86 40.14
N ALA A 209 28.81 -5.70 39.98
CA ALA A 209 28.92 -6.93 40.76
C ALA A 209 28.96 -6.55 42.24
N ASP A 210 28.03 -7.08 43.00
CA ASP A 210 27.93 -6.97 44.45
C ASP A 210 29.12 -7.70 45.09
N PRO A 211 30.06 -7.04 45.80
CA PRO A 211 31.24 -7.70 46.38
C PRO A 211 30.95 -8.51 47.65
N ASN A 212 29.67 -8.76 48.01
CA ASN A 212 29.36 -9.35 49.33
C ASN A 212 28.56 -10.68 49.24
N SER A 213 28.88 -11.55 48.27
CA SER A 213 28.36 -12.92 48.29
C SER A 213 29.42 -13.99 48.67
N GLN A 214 30.15 -13.73 49.73
CA GLN A 214 31.00 -14.75 50.42
C GLN A 214 30.53 -14.86 51.88
N ASN A 215 29.50 -15.66 52.12
CA ASN A 215 29.33 -16.26 53.45
C ASN A 215 28.60 -17.63 53.30
N PRO A 216 29.31 -18.75 53.50
CA PRO A 216 28.68 -20.07 53.55
C PRO A 216 28.04 -20.28 54.92
N PRO A 217 26.86 -20.91 55.03
CA PRO A 217 26.26 -21.22 56.29
C PRO A 217 27.02 -22.37 56.96
N ALA A 218 27.50 -22.14 58.16
CA ALA A 218 27.95 -23.16 59.08
C ALA A 218 26.78 -23.86 59.76
N ARG A 219 26.77 -25.20 59.69
CA ARG A 219 26.03 -26.21 60.47
C ARG A 219 24.55 -26.44 60.19
#